data_1776438e6a584ac266fcb53b472b5bdd
#
_entry.id   1776438e6a584ac266fcb53b472b5bdd
#
_cell.length_a   1.000
_cell.length_b   1.000
_cell.length_c   1.000
_cell.angle_alpha   90.00
_cell.angle_beta   90.00
_cell.angle_gamma   90.00
#
_symmetry.space_group_name_H-M   'P 1'
#
loop_
_entity.id
_entity.type
_entity.pdbx_description
1 polymer ?
#
loop_
_entity_poly.entity_id
_entity_poly.type
_entity_poly.pdbx_seq_one_letter_code
_entity_poly.pdbx_strand_id
1 'polypeptide(L)'
;MNPILKKLRLVSGKSVLILNSPDDFLQLVKNEGIDVHEEVEDYYSYVQIFAENREEAEELLNDAMNAIETDGVLWFCYPKSGTDLNEKTVFNLLSEYDLSGVAKVPLNDKWIAIHISYSDDAEDGGFETEKGGKFRGDYDE
;
A
#
# COMPACT_ATOMS: atom_id res chain seq x y z
N MET A 1 -13.75 -14.91 2.29
CA MET A 1 -12.41 -14.35 2.14
C MET A 1 -11.90 -13.83 3.48
N ASN A 2 -10.61 -13.89 3.65
CA ASN A 2 -9.97 -13.41 4.88
C ASN A 2 -10.33 -11.95 5.13
N PRO A 3 -10.69 -11.59 6.37
CA PRO A 3 -11.10 -10.21 6.67
C PRO A 3 -10.03 -9.16 6.36
N ILE A 4 -8.75 -9.50 6.56
CA ILE A 4 -7.68 -8.56 6.25
C ILE A 4 -7.65 -8.30 4.75
N LEU A 5 -7.79 -9.34 3.94
CA LEU A 5 -7.75 -9.17 2.50
C LEU A 5 -8.92 -8.34 2.00
N LYS A 6 -10.05 -8.45 2.67
CA LYS A 6 -11.19 -7.62 2.34
C LYS A 6 -10.91 -6.16 2.63
N LYS A 7 -10.27 -5.88 3.76
CA LYS A 7 -9.92 -4.50 4.10
C LYS A 7 -8.95 -3.92 3.10
N LEU A 8 -8.10 -4.76 2.52
CA LEU A 8 -7.15 -4.30 1.52
C LEU A 8 -7.79 -4.15 0.15
N ARG A 9 -9.04 -4.55 0.03
CA ARG A 9 -9.80 -4.44 -1.23
C ARG A 9 -9.29 -5.39 -2.30
N LEU A 10 -8.73 -6.51 -1.88
CA LEU A 10 -8.31 -7.53 -2.82
C LEU A 10 -9.55 -8.23 -3.35
N VAL A 11 -9.60 -8.43 -4.66
CA VAL A 11 -10.71 -9.14 -5.27
C VAL A 11 -10.15 -10.16 -6.24
N SER A 12 -10.88 -11.23 -6.47
CA SER A 12 -10.46 -12.22 -7.45
C SER A 12 -10.89 -11.74 -8.83
N GLY A 13 -10.38 -12.39 -9.84
CA GLY A 13 -10.77 -12.08 -11.19
C GLY A 13 -9.81 -11.21 -11.98
N LYS A 14 -8.87 -10.57 -11.27
CA LYS A 14 -7.86 -9.76 -11.92
C LYS A 14 -6.52 -10.07 -11.28
N SER A 15 -5.47 -9.96 -12.07
CA SER A 15 -4.13 -10.11 -11.51
C SER A 15 -3.80 -8.92 -10.64
N VAL A 16 -3.08 -9.16 -9.56
CA VAL A 16 -2.61 -8.08 -8.68
C VAL A 16 -1.10 -8.14 -8.62
N LEU A 17 -0.49 -7.01 -8.34
CA LEU A 17 0.97 -6.93 -8.20
C LEU A 17 1.29 -6.78 -6.73
N ILE A 18 2.08 -7.71 -6.18
CA ILE A 18 2.54 -7.62 -4.80
C ILE A 18 4.05 -7.80 -4.81
N LEU A 19 4.75 -6.73 -4.49
CA LEU A 19 6.21 -6.70 -4.58
C LEU A 19 6.85 -6.92 -3.22
N ASN A 20 7.84 -7.78 -3.20
CA ASN A 20 8.67 -8.00 -2.01
C ASN A 20 7.88 -8.54 -0.81
N SER A 21 6.86 -9.32 -1.08
CA SER A 21 5.97 -9.80 -0.03
C SER A 21 6.61 -10.88 0.83
N PRO A 22 6.33 -10.89 2.13
CA PRO A 22 6.69 -12.05 2.94
C PRO A 22 5.95 -13.28 2.43
N ASP A 23 6.57 -14.45 2.59
CA ASP A 23 5.98 -15.68 2.08
C ASP A 23 4.62 -15.99 2.66
N ASP A 24 4.45 -15.76 3.93
CA ASP A 24 3.18 -16.10 4.58
C ASP A 24 2.03 -15.25 4.05
N PHE A 25 2.27 -13.97 3.82
CA PHE A 25 1.22 -13.11 3.28
C PHE A 25 0.92 -13.50 1.83
N LEU A 26 1.97 -13.78 1.06
CA LEU A 26 1.80 -14.17 -0.32
C LEU A 26 0.96 -15.44 -0.42
N GLN A 27 1.25 -16.40 0.44
CA GLN A 27 0.49 -17.65 0.44
C GLN A 27 -0.96 -17.42 0.82
N LEU A 28 -1.20 -16.52 1.75
CA LEU A 28 -2.54 -16.19 2.16
C LEU A 28 -3.36 -15.69 0.98
N VAL A 29 -2.78 -14.81 0.18
CA VAL A 29 -3.47 -14.25 -0.97
C VAL A 29 -3.69 -15.31 -2.03
N LYS A 30 -2.69 -16.13 -2.29
CA LYS A 30 -2.80 -17.18 -3.30
C LYS A 30 -3.85 -18.21 -2.92
N ASN A 31 -3.99 -18.47 -1.63
CA ASN A 31 -4.98 -19.44 -1.16
C ASN A 31 -6.40 -18.98 -1.42
N GLU A 32 -6.60 -17.69 -1.66
CA GLU A 32 -7.91 -17.17 -2.00
C GLU A 32 -8.19 -17.25 -3.51
N GLY A 33 -7.27 -17.83 -4.26
CA GLY A 33 -7.47 -17.95 -5.69
C GLY A 33 -7.16 -16.68 -6.47
N ILE A 34 -6.42 -15.77 -5.86
CA ILE A 34 -6.07 -14.51 -6.51
C ILE A 34 -4.76 -14.70 -7.27
N ASP A 35 -4.73 -14.22 -8.51
CA ASP A 35 -3.55 -14.34 -9.34
C ASP A 35 -2.57 -13.25 -8.97
N VAL A 36 -1.45 -13.60 -8.37
CA VAL A 36 -0.47 -12.65 -7.88
C VAL A 36 0.74 -12.63 -8.78
N HIS A 37 1.10 -11.42 -9.23
CA HIS A 37 2.36 -11.22 -9.93
C HIS A 37 3.34 -10.63 -8.92
N GLU A 38 4.55 -11.16 -8.91
CA GLU A 38 5.57 -10.68 -7.99
C GLU A 38 6.59 -9.80 -8.68
N GLU A 39 6.46 -9.66 -9.99
CA GLU A 39 7.30 -8.79 -10.79
C GLU A 39 6.38 -8.05 -11.73
N VAL A 40 6.78 -6.87 -12.15
CA VAL A 40 5.96 -6.05 -13.03
C VAL A 40 5.90 -6.68 -14.41
N GLU A 41 4.71 -7.05 -14.85
CA GLU A 41 4.49 -7.65 -16.16
C GLU A 41 3.42 -6.92 -16.94
N ASP A 42 2.75 -5.98 -16.31
CA ASP A 42 1.59 -5.34 -16.92
C ASP A 42 1.29 -4.09 -16.12
N TYR A 43 0.12 -3.53 -16.31
CA TYR A 43 -0.41 -2.49 -15.43
C TYR A 43 -1.46 -3.13 -14.57
N TYR A 44 -1.63 -2.63 -13.35
CA TYR A 44 -2.49 -3.28 -12.37
C TYR A 44 -3.41 -2.30 -11.70
N SER A 45 -4.62 -2.76 -11.39
CA SER A 45 -5.55 -1.95 -10.61
C SER A 45 -5.31 -2.11 -9.11
N TYR A 46 -4.43 -3.02 -8.73
CA TYR A 46 -4.07 -3.24 -7.32
C TYR A 46 -2.57 -3.49 -7.23
N VAL A 47 -1.89 -2.67 -6.46
CA VAL A 47 -0.45 -2.82 -6.25
C VAL A 47 -0.18 -2.72 -4.76
N GLN A 48 0.62 -3.63 -4.23
CA GLN A 48 0.98 -3.64 -2.83
C GLN A 48 2.47 -3.87 -2.73
N ILE A 49 3.16 -3.08 -1.92
CA ILE A 49 4.60 -3.22 -1.77
C ILE A 49 4.95 -3.40 -0.30
N PHE A 50 6.01 -4.14 -0.04
CA PHE A 50 6.50 -4.40 1.31
C PHE A 50 7.95 -3.93 1.38
N ALA A 51 8.22 -2.91 2.16
CA ALA A 51 9.57 -2.37 2.28
C ALA A 51 10.04 -2.53 3.72
N GLU A 52 11.28 -2.94 3.92
CA GLU A 52 11.80 -3.09 5.26
C GLU A 52 12.70 -1.93 5.66
N ASN A 53 13.09 -1.11 4.70
CA ASN A 53 13.91 0.06 5.00
C ASN A 53 13.66 1.12 3.94
N ARG A 54 14.21 2.29 4.15
CA ARG A 54 13.95 3.42 3.29
C ARG A 54 14.43 3.20 1.86
N GLU A 55 15.58 2.58 1.72
CA GLU A 55 16.14 2.34 0.39
C GLU A 55 15.22 1.44 -0.43
N GLU A 56 14.75 0.37 0.18
CA GLU A 56 13.81 -0.52 -0.51
C GLU A 56 12.53 0.22 -0.84
N ALA A 57 12.08 1.05 0.09
CA ALA A 57 10.83 1.78 -0.10
C ALA A 57 10.90 2.66 -1.33
N GLU A 58 12.02 3.34 -1.53
CA GLU A 58 12.15 4.23 -2.68
C GLU A 58 12.12 3.45 -3.99
N GLU A 59 12.81 2.33 -4.04
CA GLU A 59 12.81 1.52 -5.24
C GLU A 59 11.43 0.94 -5.54
N LEU A 60 10.80 0.42 -4.51
CA LEU A 60 9.49 -0.20 -4.70
C LEU A 60 8.42 0.81 -5.06
N LEU A 61 8.49 2.01 -4.49
CA LEU A 61 7.53 3.05 -4.86
C LEU A 61 7.67 3.43 -6.33
N ASN A 62 8.90 3.52 -6.83
CA ASN A 62 9.10 3.81 -8.23
C ASN A 62 8.47 2.72 -9.10
N ASP A 63 8.72 1.46 -8.76
CA ASP A 63 8.16 0.36 -9.53
C ASP A 63 6.64 0.38 -9.48
N ALA A 64 6.08 0.63 -8.30
CA ALA A 64 4.64 0.63 -8.12
C ALA A 64 4.00 1.75 -8.91
N MET A 65 4.58 2.95 -8.86
CA MET A 65 3.99 4.08 -9.54
C MET A 65 4.03 3.91 -11.06
N ASN A 66 4.98 3.15 -11.55
CA ASN A 66 5.06 2.89 -12.99
C ASN A 66 4.15 1.75 -13.44
N ALA A 67 3.61 1.00 -12.51
CA ALA A 67 2.79 -0.16 -12.84
C ALA A 67 1.32 0.00 -12.50
N ILE A 68 0.96 1.03 -11.75
CA ILE A 68 -0.40 1.15 -11.29
C ILE A 68 -1.26 1.90 -12.30
N GLU A 69 -2.48 1.42 -12.47
CA GLU A 69 -3.44 2.07 -13.37
C GLU A 69 -4.01 3.29 -12.70
N THR A 70 -4.52 4.20 -13.48
CA THR A 70 -5.24 5.36 -12.98
C THR A 70 -6.37 4.85 -12.07
N ASP A 71 -6.50 5.44 -10.92
CA ASP A 71 -7.51 5.04 -9.93
C ASP A 71 -7.26 3.66 -9.33
N GLY A 72 -6.08 3.11 -9.52
CA GLY A 72 -5.75 1.84 -8.90
C GLY A 72 -5.55 1.98 -7.41
N VAL A 73 -5.63 0.87 -6.71
CA VAL A 73 -5.45 0.82 -5.27
C VAL A 73 -3.98 0.54 -4.97
N LEU A 74 -3.37 1.37 -4.16
CA LEU A 74 -1.95 1.22 -3.81
C LEU A 74 -1.79 1.12 -2.31
N TRP A 75 -1.10 0.07 -1.87
CA TRP A 75 -0.79 -0.13 -0.45
C TRP A 75 0.71 -0.16 -0.25
N PHE A 76 1.15 0.56 0.78
CA PHE A 76 2.57 0.59 1.17
C PHE A 76 2.66 -0.11 2.51
N CYS A 77 3.40 -1.19 2.60
CA CYS A 77 3.51 -1.95 3.84
C CYS A 77 4.90 -1.81 4.41
N TYR A 78 4.98 -1.62 5.72
CA TYR A 78 6.26 -1.49 6.41
C TYR A 78 6.19 -2.17 7.77
N PRO A 79 7.34 -2.51 8.37
CA PRO A 79 7.32 -3.20 9.66
C PRO A 79 6.91 -2.26 10.78
N LYS A 80 6.24 -2.79 11.77
CA LYS A 80 5.79 -1.99 12.90
C LYS A 80 6.94 -1.42 13.72
N SER A 81 8.10 -2.07 13.69
CA SER A 81 9.23 -1.60 14.46
C SER A 81 10.52 -2.19 13.93
N GLY A 82 11.64 -1.70 14.41
CA GLY A 82 12.93 -2.32 14.11
C GLY A 82 13.62 -1.84 12.86
N THR A 83 13.10 -0.82 12.19
CA THR A 83 13.74 -0.34 10.97
C THR A 83 13.73 1.18 10.97
N ASP A 84 14.31 1.78 9.93
CA ASP A 84 14.28 3.22 9.77
C ASP A 84 12.96 3.72 9.20
N LEU A 85 12.01 2.81 8.97
CA LEU A 85 10.67 3.20 8.55
C LEU A 85 9.76 3.21 9.75
N ASN A 86 9.07 4.32 9.95
CA ASN A 86 8.03 4.41 10.95
C ASN A 86 6.99 5.35 10.36
N GLU A 87 5.92 5.58 11.07
CA GLU A 87 4.81 6.36 10.48
C GLU A 87 5.30 7.70 9.98
N LYS A 88 6.12 8.39 10.74
CA LYS A 88 6.58 9.70 10.35
C LYS A 88 7.47 9.65 9.11
N THR A 89 8.44 8.74 9.10
CA THR A 89 9.35 8.67 7.95
C THR A 89 8.63 8.20 6.70
N VAL A 90 7.66 7.32 6.87
CA VAL A 90 6.86 6.85 5.73
C VAL A 90 6.06 8.00 5.14
N PHE A 91 5.40 8.80 6.00
CA PHE A 91 4.62 9.92 5.50
C PHE A 91 5.51 10.96 4.82
N ASN A 92 6.70 11.20 5.36
CA ASN A 92 7.63 12.13 4.71
C ASN A 92 8.06 11.61 3.35
N LEU A 93 8.34 10.31 3.27
CA LEU A 93 8.74 9.71 2.02
C LEU A 93 7.63 9.80 0.98
N LEU A 94 6.41 9.49 1.39
CA LEU A 94 5.28 9.55 0.47
C LEU A 94 5.09 10.97 -0.05
N SER A 95 5.29 11.94 0.81
CA SER A 95 5.16 13.33 0.43
C SER A 95 6.15 13.72 -0.66
N GLU A 96 7.32 13.12 -0.65
CA GLU A 96 8.32 13.40 -1.69
C GLU A 96 7.86 12.91 -3.07
N TYR A 97 6.91 11.99 -3.08
CA TYR A 97 6.36 11.46 -4.33
C TYR A 97 4.97 12.05 -4.61
N ASP A 98 4.59 13.07 -3.85
CA ASP A 98 3.27 13.69 -3.98
C ASP A 98 2.15 12.70 -3.65
N LEU A 99 2.42 11.82 -2.71
CA LEU A 99 1.45 10.83 -2.26
C LEU A 99 1.07 11.08 -0.82
N SER A 100 -0.09 10.62 -0.43
CA SER A 100 -0.58 10.78 0.93
C SER A 100 -1.11 9.47 1.45
N GLY A 101 -0.87 9.18 2.71
CA GLY A 101 -1.48 8.02 3.36
C GLY A 101 -2.84 8.40 3.90
N VAL A 102 -3.86 7.64 3.55
CA VAL A 102 -5.22 7.98 3.94
C VAL A 102 -5.87 6.95 4.85
N ALA A 103 -5.27 5.80 5.02
CA ALA A 103 -5.82 4.77 5.90
C ALA A 103 -4.72 3.81 6.30
N LYS A 104 -4.91 3.13 7.40
CA LYS A 104 -3.91 2.24 7.94
C LYS A 104 -4.57 0.93 8.35
N VAL A 105 -4.02 -0.19 7.90
CA VAL A 105 -4.55 -1.50 8.23
C VAL A 105 -3.39 -2.36 8.76
N PRO A 106 -3.43 -2.78 10.02
CA PRO A 106 -2.42 -3.71 10.50
C PRO A 106 -2.64 -5.05 9.84
N LEU A 107 -1.61 -5.61 9.22
CA LEU A 107 -1.75 -6.90 8.56
C LEU A 107 -1.58 -8.05 9.55
N ASN A 108 -0.64 -7.90 10.47
CA ASN A 108 -0.35 -8.93 11.45
C ASN A 108 0.54 -8.31 12.52
N ASP A 109 1.21 -9.13 13.29
CA ASP A 109 2.05 -8.62 14.36
C ASP A 109 3.23 -7.82 13.86
N LYS A 110 3.65 -8.04 12.64
CA LYS A 110 4.87 -7.42 12.14
C LYS A 110 4.63 -6.28 11.16
N TRP A 111 3.59 -6.33 10.35
CA TRP A 111 3.43 -5.42 9.22
C TRP A 111 2.20 -4.54 9.32
N ILE A 112 2.35 -3.30 8.86
CA ILE A 112 1.24 -2.35 8.73
C ILE A 112 1.15 -1.94 7.28
N ALA A 113 -0.06 -1.82 6.76
CA ALA A 113 -0.30 -1.36 5.40
C ALA A 113 -0.92 0.03 5.42
N ILE A 114 -0.41 0.91 4.59
CA ILE A 114 -0.94 2.27 4.43
C ILE A 114 -1.60 2.35 3.06
N HIS A 115 -2.85 2.80 3.03
CA HIS A 115 -3.55 3.02 1.76
C HIS A 115 -3.11 4.39 1.25
N ILE A 116 -2.68 4.44 0.01
CA ILE A 116 -2.09 5.64 -0.57
C ILE A 116 -3.11 6.33 -1.46
N SER A 117 -3.18 7.65 -1.33
CA SER A 117 -3.96 8.47 -2.24
C SER A 117 -2.99 9.24 -3.11
N TYR A 118 -3.32 9.41 -4.37
CA TYR A 118 -2.46 10.11 -5.30
C TYR A 118 -2.69 11.60 -5.18
N SER A 119 -1.72 12.36 -5.62
CA SER A 119 -1.80 13.79 -5.46
C SER A 119 -3.06 14.40 -6.06
N ASP A 120 -3.48 13.91 -7.19
CA ASP A 120 -4.68 14.45 -7.79
C ASP A 120 -5.85 14.30 -6.87
N ASP A 121 -5.98 13.14 -6.29
CA ASP A 121 -7.07 12.91 -5.39
C ASP A 121 -6.92 13.74 -4.16
N ALA A 122 -5.73 13.85 -3.67
CA ALA A 122 -5.49 14.64 -2.49
C ALA A 122 -5.91 16.05 -2.72
N GLU A 123 -5.61 16.54 -3.88
CA GLU A 123 -5.95 17.87 -4.19
C GLU A 123 -7.38 18.07 -4.18
N ASP A 124 -8.11 17.16 -4.74
CA ASP A 124 -9.50 17.31 -4.69
C ASP A 124 -9.95 17.24 -3.34
N GLY A 125 -9.45 16.40 -2.64
CA GLY A 125 -9.91 16.21 -1.40
C GLY A 125 -9.64 17.31 -0.61
N GLY A 126 -8.76 17.83 -0.96
CA GLY A 126 -8.50 18.79 -0.22
C GLY A 126 -8.76 18.25 1.05
N PHE A 127 -8.98 17.37 1.16
CA PHE A 127 -9.21 16.91 2.19
C PHE A 127 -8.40 16.79 3.12
N GLU A 128 -8.32 16.98 2.90
CA GLU A 128 -7.89 17.10 3.42
C GLU A 128 -7.20 17.44 3.82
N THR A 129 -6.94 17.60 3.74
CA THR A 129 -6.34 17.79 3.95
C THR A 129 -5.95 18.28 4.61
N GLU A 130 -6.14 18.61 4.80
CA GLU A 130 -5.91 19.13 5.34
C GLU A 130 -5.68 18.94 6.24
N LYS A 131 -5.84 18.73 6.40
CA LYS A 131 -5.73 18.37 7.19
C LYS A 131 -5.07 17.60 7.30
N GLY A 132 -4.75 17.60 6.97
CA GLY A 132 -4.20 17.04 7.06
C GLY A 132 -3.82 16.01 7.18
N GLY A 133 -3.94 15.68 6.52
CA GLY A 133 -3.64 14.56 6.42
C GLY A 133 -3.64 13.72 7.46
N LYS A 134 -4.29 13.78 8.06
CA LYS A 134 -4.27 13.14 8.95
C LYS A 134 -4.87 11.97 8.72
N PHE A 135 -4.47 11.01 9.00
CA PHE A 135 -4.90 9.87 9.02
C PHE A 135 -5.95 9.83 9.88
N ARG A 136 -7.06 9.75 9.55
CA ARG A 136 -8.04 9.85 10.37
C ARG A 136 -8.24 8.60 10.83
N GLY A 137 -7.76 7.64 10.98
CA GLY A 137 -8.09 6.46 11.58
C GLY A 137 -9.43 5.95 11.41
N ASP A 138 -10.28 6.82 11.26
CA ASP A 138 -11.63 6.44 11.18
C ASP A 138 -11.91 5.72 9.95
N TYR A 139 -11.00 5.67 9.09
CA TYR A 139 -11.25 5.06 7.89
C TYR A 139 -11.54 3.62 8.05
N ASP A 140 -10.99 3.02 9.05
CA ASP A 140 -11.27 1.75 9.18
C ASP A 140 -12.31 1.45 10.07
N GLU A 141 -12.94 2.15 10.42
CA GLU A 141 -13.93 1.89 11.23
C GLU A 141 -14.88 1.57 10.71
#